data_1daae3ae445f5cbeb7bcdab3cbbba926
#
_entry.id   1daae3ae445f5cbeb7bcdab3cbbba926
#
_cell.length_a   1.000
_cell.length_b   1.000
_cell.length_c   1.000
_cell.angle_alpha   90.00
_cell.angle_beta   90.00
_cell.angle_gamma   90.00
#
_symmetry.space_group_name_H-M   'P 1'
#
loop_
_entity.id
_entity.type
_entity.pdbx_description
1 polymer ?
#
loop_
_entity_poly.entity_id
_entity_poly.type
_entity_poly.pdbx_seq_one_letter_code
_entity_poly.pdbx_strand_id
1 'polypeptide(L)'
;MRGSDNRPVEVEDEPKSIGHEITLAEDCTDVRALRIMLRQLARRVARRLQARNLAGKTVTIKVRYENFETVTRSLSLHHVPVCGGAEIGEIAVGLAAKTELASRPVRLLGVTVGNFSGPEPDPGFEQLEFRF
;
A
#
# COMPACT_ATOMS: atom_id res chain seq x y z
N MET A 1 22.81 17.36 12.87
CA MET A 1 22.56 17.38 12.82
C MET A 1 22.15 17.31 12.88
N ARG A 2 22.01 17.40 12.68
CA ARG A 2 21.50 17.42 12.65
C ARG A 2 20.98 17.20 12.50
N GLY A 3 20.93 17.17 12.39
CA GLY A 3 20.32 16.98 12.25
C GLY A 3 19.64 16.68 12.34
N SER A 4 19.63 16.75 12.23
CA SER A 4 18.98 16.62 12.32
C SER A 4 18.28 16.42 12.56
N ASP A 5 18.34 16.50 12.49
CA ASP A 5 17.66 16.39 12.68
C ASP A 5 16.90 16.22 12.99
N ASN A 6 16.84 16.20 13.02
CA ASN A 6 16.09 16.09 13.20
C ASN A 6 15.24 15.93 13.36
N ARG A 7 15.02 16.03 13.46
CA ARG A 7 14.15 15.89 13.41
C ARG A 7 13.37 15.58 13.67
N PRO A 8 13.27 15.61 13.67
CA PRO A 8 12.32 15.35 13.73
C PRO A 8 11.50 15.08 14.14
N VAL A 9 11.45 15.30 14.20
CA VAL A 9 10.63 15.19 14.25
C VAL A 9 9.83 14.83 14.37
N GLU A 10 9.78 14.90 14.09
CA GLU A 10 8.96 14.64 13.87
C GLU A 10 8.20 14.19 14.17
N VAL A 11 8.09 14.32 14.11
CA VAL A 11 7.30 14.04 14.35
C VAL A 11 6.43 13.51 14.04
N GLU A 12 6.52 13.31 13.50
CA GLU A 12 5.64 12.79 12.99
C GLU A 12 4.79 12.04 13.56
N ASP A 13 3.97 12.27 13.60
CA ASP A 13 3.03 11.68 14.34
C ASP A 13 2.20 10.77 13.59
N GLU A 14 1.75 11.13 12.42
CA GLU A 14 0.93 10.29 11.59
C GLU A 14 1.72 9.81 10.40
N PRO A 15 1.67 8.52 10.10
CA PRO A 15 2.37 8.02 8.94
C PRO A 15 1.73 8.56 7.68
N LYS A 16 2.51 8.69 6.63
CA LYS A 16 2.01 9.08 5.32
C LYS A 16 1.44 7.89 4.58
N SER A 17 1.81 6.71 4.97
CA SER A 17 1.29 5.49 4.40
C SER A 17 1.48 4.37 5.40
N ILE A 18 0.71 3.31 5.24
CA ILE A 18 0.84 2.11 6.02
C ILE A 18 0.97 0.96 5.05
N GLY A 19 2.02 0.15 5.22
CA GLY A 19 2.25 -0.96 4.33
C GLY A 19 2.88 -2.13 5.04
N HIS A 20 2.79 -3.28 4.38
CA HIS A 20 3.46 -4.50 4.81
C HIS A 20 4.07 -5.17 3.61
N GLU A 21 5.21 -5.79 3.82
CA GLU A 21 5.92 -6.55 2.80
C GLU A 21 6.22 -7.94 3.32
N ILE A 22 6.33 -8.88 2.40
CA ILE A 22 6.79 -10.21 2.72
C ILE A 22 7.84 -10.61 1.71
N THR A 23 9.00 -11.07 2.21
CA THR A 23 10.05 -11.62 1.36
C THR A 23 9.87 -13.14 1.40
N LEU A 24 9.76 -13.74 0.24
CA LEU A 24 9.49 -15.17 0.15
C LEU A 24 10.77 -15.96 0.39
N ALA A 25 10.65 -17.08 1.10
CA ALA A 25 11.81 -17.93 1.37
C ALA A 25 12.37 -18.49 0.07
N GLU A 26 11.49 -18.78 -0.87
CA GLU A 26 11.86 -19.22 -2.20
C GLU A 26 11.07 -18.43 -3.21
N ASP A 27 11.67 -18.17 -4.35
CA ASP A 27 10.97 -17.46 -5.41
C ASP A 27 9.75 -18.26 -5.82
N CYS A 28 8.65 -17.57 -6.04
CA CYS A 28 7.35 -18.20 -6.27
C CYS A 28 6.84 -17.89 -7.65
N THR A 29 6.36 -18.91 -8.35
CA THR A 29 5.76 -18.74 -9.66
C THR A 29 4.27 -19.08 -9.65
N ASP A 30 3.72 -19.44 -8.50
CA ASP A 30 2.33 -19.83 -8.38
C ASP A 30 1.46 -18.60 -8.16
N VAL A 31 0.72 -18.21 -9.20
CA VAL A 31 -0.10 -17.01 -9.17
C VAL A 31 -1.17 -17.09 -8.08
N ARG A 32 -1.73 -18.28 -7.85
CA ARG A 32 -2.74 -18.43 -6.80
C ARG A 32 -2.16 -18.14 -5.43
N ALA A 33 -0.97 -18.67 -5.16
CA ALA A 33 -0.32 -18.44 -3.89
C ALA A 33 0.00 -16.97 -3.72
N LEU A 34 0.46 -16.32 -4.79
CA LEU A 34 0.79 -14.90 -4.73
C LEU A 34 -0.45 -14.05 -4.46
N ARG A 35 -1.58 -14.41 -5.05
CA ARG A 35 -2.83 -13.70 -4.78
C ARG A 35 -3.26 -13.84 -3.33
N ILE A 36 -3.12 -15.03 -2.78
CA ILE A 36 -3.45 -15.26 -1.38
C ILE A 36 -2.56 -14.41 -0.48
N MET A 37 -1.27 -14.35 -0.80
CA MET A 37 -0.33 -13.53 -0.02
C MET A 37 -0.69 -12.06 -0.10
N LEU A 38 -1.08 -11.56 -1.26
CA LEU A 38 -1.50 -10.17 -1.39
C LEU A 38 -2.72 -9.88 -0.54
N ARG A 39 -3.68 -10.80 -0.51
CA ARG A 39 -4.87 -10.62 0.32
C ARG A 39 -4.52 -10.64 1.80
N GLN A 40 -3.57 -11.47 2.19
CA GLN A 40 -3.13 -11.52 3.58
C GLN A 40 -2.43 -10.21 3.97
N LEU A 41 -1.60 -9.69 3.08
CA LEU A 41 -0.95 -8.40 3.32
C LEU A 41 -1.98 -7.29 3.43
N ALA A 42 -3.00 -7.34 2.57
CA ALA A 42 -4.07 -6.35 2.60
C ALA A 42 -4.80 -6.36 3.94
N ARG A 43 -5.04 -7.54 4.49
CA ARG A 43 -5.68 -7.64 5.80
C ARG A 43 -4.85 -7.04 6.91
N ARG A 44 -3.54 -7.25 6.85
CA ARG A 44 -2.65 -6.67 7.85
C ARG A 44 -2.64 -5.16 7.77
N VAL A 45 -2.60 -4.64 6.54
CA VAL A 45 -2.67 -3.19 6.35
C VAL A 45 -3.99 -2.66 6.88
N ALA A 46 -5.09 -3.36 6.57
CA ALA A 46 -6.41 -2.93 7.01
C ALA A 46 -6.51 -2.87 8.53
N ARG A 47 -5.96 -3.85 9.22
CA ARG A 47 -5.99 -3.82 10.68
C ARG A 47 -5.30 -2.61 11.24
N ARG A 48 -4.17 -2.24 10.66
CA ARG A 48 -3.43 -1.08 11.13
C ARG A 48 -4.16 0.21 10.81
N LEU A 49 -4.80 0.27 9.65
CA LEU A 49 -5.60 1.43 9.31
C LEU A 49 -6.75 1.61 10.28
N GLN A 50 -7.45 0.52 10.57
CA GLN A 50 -8.60 0.58 11.44
C GLN A 50 -8.20 0.92 12.87
N ALA A 51 -7.06 0.41 13.31
CA ALA A 51 -6.57 0.72 14.65
C ALA A 51 -6.26 2.21 14.83
N ARG A 52 -5.99 2.91 13.72
CA ARG A 52 -5.70 4.33 13.76
C ARG A 52 -6.82 5.19 13.22
N ASN A 53 -7.95 4.58 12.90
CA ASN A 53 -9.08 5.28 12.29
C ASN A 53 -8.69 6.00 11.00
N LEU A 54 -7.88 5.33 10.19
CA LEU A 54 -7.43 5.89 8.92
C LEU A 54 -8.08 5.15 7.77
N ALA A 55 -8.24 5.85 6.67
CA ALA A 55 -8.66 5.28 5.41
C ALA A 55 -7.87 5.99 4.31
N GLY A 56 -7.43 5.26 3.31
CA GLY A 56 -6.57 5.83 2.28
C GLY A 56 -7.21 5.82 0.92
N LYS A 57 -6.74 6.70 0.08
CA LYS A 57 -7.27 6.83 -1.29
C LYS A 57 -6.34 6.22 -2.33
N THR A 58 -5.14 5.84 -1.95
CA THR A 58 -4.19 5.26 -2.89
C THR A 58 -3.71 3.92 -2.37
N VAL A 59 -3.89 2.89 -3.20
CA VAL A 59 -3.39 1.56 -2.91
C VAL A 59 -2.24 1.28 -3.87
N THR A 60 -1.12 0.84 -3.33
CA THR A 60 0.08 0.57 -4.12
C THR A 60 0.55 -0.84 -3.82
N ILE A 61 0.95 -1.57 -4.85
CA ILE A 61 1.62 -2.85 -4.64
C ILE A 61 3.07 -2.74 -5.12
N LYS A 62 3.89 -3.59 -4.55
CA LYS A 62 5.30 -3.71 -4.94
C LYS A 62 5.55 -5.18 -5.24
N VAL A 63 6.21 -5.45 -6.34
CA VAL A 63 6.60 -6.80 -6.73
C VAL A 63 8.09 -6.77 -7.06
N ARG A 64 8.85 -7.63 -6.40
CA ARG A 64 10.27 -7.78 -6.73
C ARG A 64 10.48 -9.18 -7.31
N TYR A 65 11.14 -9.23 -8.45
CA TYR A 65 11.36 -10.48 -9.16
C TYR A 65 12.69 -11.12 -8.76
N GLU A 66 12.93 -12.28 -9.33
CA GLU A 66 14.10 -13.07 -8.96
C GLU A 66 15.42 -12.36 -9.23
N ASN A 67 15.45 -11.44 -10.18
CA ASN A 67 16.67 -10.69 -10.50
C ASN A 67 16.77 -9.38 -9.75
N PHE A 68 15.94 -9.20 -8.71
CA PHE A 68 15.88 -7.99 -7.88
C PHE A 68 15.27 -6.78 -8.58
N GLU A 69 14.77 -6.95 -9.79
CA GLU A 69 14.02 -5.89 -10.43
C GLU A 69 12.71 -5.68 -9.67
N THR A 70 12.40 -4.42 -9.37
CA THR A 70 11.21 -4.10 -8.59
C THR A 70 10.28 -3.23 -9.41
N VAL A 71 9.00 -3.57 -9.40
CA VAL A 71 7.98 -2.74 -10.04
C VAL A 71 6.91 -2.40 -9.01
N THR A 72 6.28 -1.26 -9.20
CA THR A 72 5.15 -0.85 -8.37
C THR A 72 3.99 -0.47 -9.27
N ARG A 73 2.79 -0.65 -8.73
CA ARG A 73 1.56 -0.24 -9.43
C ARG A 73 0.62 0.35 -8.40
N SER A 74 -0.05 1.42 -8.78
CA SER A 74 -0.92 2.14 -7.85
C SER A 74 -2.27 2.41 -8.48
N LEU A 75 -3.27 2.49 -7.61
CA LEU A 75 -4.61 2.93 -8.00
C LEU A 75 -5.05 3.99 -7.01
N SER A 76 -5.48 5.13 -7.53
CA SER A 76 -6.04 6.19 -6.70
C SER A 76 -7.55 6.15 -6.81
N LEU A 77 -8.20 6.20 -5.65
CA LEU A 77 -9.66 6.14 -5.57
C LEU A 77 -10.20 7.56 -5.49
N HIS A 78 -11.20 7.84 -6.29
CA HIS A 78 -11.72 9.19 -6.37
C HIS A 78 -12.97 9.40 -5.54
N HIS A 79 -13.55 8.32 -5.03
CA HIS A 79 -14.83 8.42 -4.32
C HIS A 79 -14.66 8.20 -2.83
N VAL A 80 -14.49 6.98 -2.43
CA VAL A 80 -14.49 6.62 -1.02
C VAL A 80 -13.15 6.03 -0.66
N PRO A 81 -12.50 6.54 0.40
CA PRO A 81 -11.26 5.93 0.86
C PRO A 81 -11.53 4.52 1.37
N VAL A 82 -10.49 3.68 1.38
CA VAL A 82 -10.63 2.29 1.80
C VAL A 82 -9.87 2.04 3.08
N CYS A 83 -10.42 1.17 3.90
CA CYS A 83 -9.73 0.64 5.07
C CYS A 83 -10.04 -0.84 5.29
N GLY A 84 -10.85 -1.42 4.44
CA GLY A 84 -11.24 -2.82 4.58
C GLY A 84 -10.29 -3.76 3.87
N GLY A 85 -9.98 -4.89 4.51
CA GLY A 85 -9.04 -5.84 3.94
C GLY A 85 -9.51 -6.44 2.63
N ALA A 86 -10.83 -6.68 2.52
CA ALA A 86 -11.37 -7.26 1.28
C ALA A 86 -11.22 -6.29 0.12
N GLU A 87 -11.53 -5.02 0.34
CA GLU A 87 -11.42 -4.02 -0.71
C GLU A 87 -9.98 -3.81 -1.14
N ILE A 88 -9.09 -3.66 -0.16
CA ILE A 88 -7.67 -3.46 -0.44
C ILE A 88 -7.12 -4.67 -1.17
N GLY A 89 -7.54 -5.88 -0.74
CA GLY A 89 -7.09 -7.10 -1.37
C GLY A 89 -7.51 -7.22 -2.82
N GLU A 90 -8.75 -6.85 -3.13
CA GLU A 90 -9.24 -6.90 -4.51
C GLU A 90 -8.46 -5.92 -5.39
N ILE A 91 -8.21 -4.73 -4.87
CA ILE A 91 -7.44 -3.74 -5.60
C ILE A 91 -6.02 -4.23 -5.82
N ALA A 92 -5.41 -4.78 -4.78
CA ALA A 92 -4.04 -5.27 -4.86
C ALA A 92 -3.90 -6.38 -5.90
N VAL A 93 -4.84 -7.33 -5.91
CA VAL A 93 -4.82 -8.41 -6.87
C VAL A 93 -5.00 -7.89 -8.29
N GLY A 94 -5.89 -6.91 -8.47
CA GLY A 94 -6.10 -6.30 -9.77
C GLY A 94 -4.85 -5.56 -10.27
N LEU A 95 -4.15 -4.87 -9.37
CA LEU A 95 -2.92 -4.19 -9.74
C LEU A 95 -1.83 -5.19 -10.09
N ALA A 96 -1.76 -6.30 -9.35
CA ALA A 96 -0.77 -7.32 -9.60
C ALA A 96 -0.94 -7.93 -10.99
N ALA A 97 -2.16 -8.02 -11.47
CA ALA A 97 -2.42 -8.55 -12.80
C ALA A 97 -1.77 -7.71 -13.90
N LYS A 98 -1.40 -6.47 -13.59
CA LYS A 98 -0.73 -5.59 -14.54
C LYS A 98 0.78 -5.72 -14.50
N THR A 99 1.30 -6.59 -13.64
CA THR A 99 2.73 -6.84 -13.55
C THR A 99 3.04 -8.16 -14.24
N GLU A 100 4.31 -8.54 -14.24
CA GLU A 100 4.73 -9.81 -14.82
C GLU A 100 4.74 -10.94 -13.82
N LEU A 101 3.98 -10.80 -12.75
CA LEU A 101 4.01 -11.78 -11.68
C LEU A 101 3.50 -13.16 -12.14
N ALA A 102 2.70 -13.22 -13.20
CA ALA A 102 2.23 -14.51 -13.72
C ALA A 102 3.29 -15.19 -14.57
N SER A 103 4.31 -14.47 -15.03
CA SER A 103 5.29 -15.01 -15.96
C SER A 103 6.71 -15.00 -15.43
N ARG A 104 6.94 -14.47 -14.23
CA ARG A 104 8.28 -14.38 -13.66
C ARG A 104 8.23 -14.78 -12.19
N PRO A 105 9.29 -15.44 -11.70
CA PRO A 105 9.34 -15.77 -10.28
C PRO A 105 9.36 -14.50 -9.43
N VAL A 106 8.63 -14.52 -8.34
CA VAL A 106 8.48 -13.38 -7.45
C VAL A 106 9.21 -13.64 -6.15
N ARG A 107 9.97 -12.67 -5.70
CA ARG A 107 10.80 -12.76 -4.51
C ARG A 107 10.19 -12.00 -3.33
N LEU A 108 9.47 -10.91 -3.61
CA LEU A 108 8.92 -10.05 -2.56
C LEU A 108 7.60 -9.47 -3.05
N LEU A 109 6.65 -9.36 -2.12
CA LEU A 109 5.38 -8.68 -2.36
C LEU A 109 5.15 -7.66 -1.28
N GLY A 110 4.56 -6.53 -1.65
CA GLY A 110 4.19 -5.49 -0.69
C GLY A 110 2.86 -4.88 -1.05
N VAL A 111 2.15 -4.42 -0.02
CA VAL A 111 0.89 -3.67 -0.18
C VAL A 111 0.98 -2.46 0.72
N THR A 112 0.66 -1.30 0.17
CA THR A 112 0.71 -0.04 0.91
C THR A 112 -0.55 0.76 0.61
N VAL A 113 -1.09 1.40 1.64
CA VAL A 113 -2.22 2.31 1.50
C VAL A 113 -1.77 3.67 2.01
N GLY A 114 -2.00 4.69 1.22
CA GLY A 114 -1.60 6.04 1.59
C GLY A 114 -2.62 7.06 1.14
N ASN A 115 -2.21 8.32 1.20
CA ASN A 115 -3.07 9.44 0.84
C ASN A 115 -4.32 9.40 1.72
N PHE A 116 -4.09 9.47 3.02
CA PHE A 116 -5.16 9.29 4.00
C PHE A 116 -6.14 10.44 3.97
N SER A 117 -7.40 10.07 4.13
CA SER A 117 -8.46 11.02 4.27
C SER A 117 -8.52 11.40 5.74
N GLY A 118 -8.32 12.64 6.05
CA GLY A 118 -8.38 13.07 7.43
C GLY A 118 -9.80 13.04 7.96
N PRO A 119 -9.93 13.04 9.25
CA PRO A 119 -11.26 13.08 9.81
C PRO A 119 -11.93 14.39 9.56
N GLU A 120 -11.20 15.39 9.27
CA GLU A 120 -11.72 16.55 9.01
C GLU A 120 -12.04 16.85 7.74
N PRO A 121 -12.70 17.31 7.48
CA PRO A 121 -12.90 17.64 6.17
C PRO A 121 -12.60 19.00 5.87
N ASP A 122 -12.35 19.36 5.87
CA ASP A 122 -12.10 20.36 5.50
C ASP A 122 -12.38 20.85 4.57
N PRO A 123 -12.87 21.39 4.46
CA PRO A 123 -13.23 21.64 3.51
C PRO A 123 -12.72 22.19 2.50
N GLY A 124 -12.81 22.21 2.63
CA GLY A 124 -12.46 22.64 1.72
C GLY A 124 -11.72 22.59 1.06
N PHE A 125 -11.77 22.44 1.52
CA PHE A 125 -11.09 22.39 0.79
C PHE A 125 -10.75 21.87 0.03
N GLU A 126 -10.81 21.68 -0.09
CA GLU A 126 -10.44 21.23 -0.76
C GLU A 126 -9.79 20.97 -1.34
N GLN A 127 -9.74 20.95 -1.22
CA GLN A 127 -9.01 20.77 -1.73
C GLN A 127 -8.41 20.47 -2.24
N LEU A 128 -8.48 20.27 -2.22
CA LEU A 128 -7.80 19.98 -2.61
C LEU A 128 -7.25 19.67 -3.20
N GLU A 129 -7.26 19.67 -3.40
CA GLU A 129 -6.68 19.44 -3.85
C GLU A 129 -5.92 19.28 -4.21
N PHE A 130 -5.87 19.25 -4.09
CA PHE A 130 -5.00 19.05 -4.36
C PHE A 130 -4.28 18.70 -4.74
N ARG A 131 -4.13 18.62 -4.79
CA ARG A 131 -3.50 18.22 -5.05
C ARG A 131 -2.96 17.50 -5.46
N PHE A 132 -2.98 17.30 -5.55
CA PHE A 132 -2.67 16.53 -5.82
C PHE A 132 -2.24 16.24 -6.05
#